data_7e847485ce2de6f34737f2f2c7bc1d7f
#
_entry.id   7e847485ce2de6f34737f2f2c7bc1d7f
#
_cell.length_a   1.000
_cell.length_b   1.000
_cell.length_c   1.000
_cell.angle_alpha   90.00
_cell.angle_beta   90.00
_cell.angle_gamma   90.00
#
_symmetry.space_group_name_H-M   'P 1'
#
loop_
_entity.id
_entity.type
_entity.pdbx_description
1 polymer ?
#
loop_
_entity_poly.entity_id
_entity_poly.type
_entity_poly.pdbx_seq_one_letter_code
_entity_poly.pdbx_strand_id
1 'polypeptide(L)'
;VDLISGSGATALFIMDSGMQKGIKFNSMYSVGNSAQLGVEEILEYMDESFDPKTSSRVKLLYVESIEKPEKLLKHASSLIRKGCRIAAVKSGGSAAGSRAASSHTGALASSDVAVEALFRKAGIVRCNGRDELMTVAGIFMHPEMKGRNMAVVTHAGGPAVMLTDALS
;
A
#
# COMPACT_ATOMS: atom_id res chain seq x y z
N VAL A 1 8.43 -1.75 8.11
CA VAL A 1 7.19 -1.70 7.33
C VAL A 1 6.22 -2.72 7.87
N ASP A 2 4.94 -2.39 7.97
CA ASP A 2 3.88 -3.37 8.26
C ASP A 2 3.14 -3.71 6.97
N LEU A 3 2.81 -4.97 6.78
CA LEU A 3 2.05 -5.48 5.64
C LEU A 3 0.72 -6.08 6.11
N ILE A 4 -0.38 -5.66 5.49
CA ILE A 4 -1.70 -6.26 5.64
C ILE A 4 -2.13 -6.82 4.29
N SER A 5 -2.50 -8.08 4.24
CA SER A 5 -2.83 -8.76 2.98
C SER A 5 -4.09 -9.61 3.08
N GLY A 6 -4.97 -9.46 2.09
CA GLY A 6 -6.10 -10.35 1.86
C GLY A 6 -5.71 -11.75 1.34
N SER A 7 -4.42 -11.95 1.00
CA SER A 7 -3.92 -13.22 0.48
C SER A 7 -2.58 -13.57 1.11
N GLY A 8 -2.51 -14.73 1.76
CA GLY A 8 -1.27 -15.22 2.38
C GLY A 8 -0.15 -15.47 1.38
N ALA A 9 -0.46 -16.09 0.24
CA ALA A 9 0.53 -16.34 -0.82
C ALA A 9 1.07 -15.02 -1.39
N THR A 10 0.19 -14.05 -1.66
CA THR A 10 0.59 -12.73 -2.15
C THR A 10 1.43 -11.98 -1.11
N ALA A 11 1.12 -12.12 0.18
CA ALA A 11 1.94 -11.53 1.24
C ALA A 11 3.39 -12.04 1.19
N LEU A 12 3.58 -13.35 1.02
CA LEU A 12 4.91 -13.94 0.88
C LEU A 12 5.67 -13.42 -0.33
N PHE A 13 5.01 -13.30 -1.49
CA PHE A 13 5.62 -12.72 -2.70
C PHE A 13 5.98 -11.24 -2.54
N ILE A 14 5.16 -10.47 -1.84
CA ILE A 14 5.45 -9.07 -1.51
C ILE A 14 6.65 -8.99 -0.58
N MET A 15 6.68 -9.80 0.47
CA MET A 15 7.79 -9.81 1.43
C MET A 15 9.10 -10.23 0.78
N ASP A 16 9.11 -11.31 -0.01
CA ASP A 16 10.31 -11.76 -0.73
C ASP A 16 10.89 -10.67 -1.63
N SER A 17 10.03 -10.06 -2.46
CA SER A 17 10.43 -8.94 -3.33
C SER A 17 10.93 -7.72 -2.54
N GLY A 18 10.31 -7.43 -1.40
CA GLY A 18 10.70 -6.32 -0.54
C GLY A 18 12.05 -6.57 0.15
N MET A 19 12.27 -7.77 0.68
CA MET A 19 13.54 -8.13 1.34
C MET A 19 14.72 -8.05 0.38
N GLN A 20 14.54 -8.46 -0.87
CA GLN A 20 15.56 -8.31 -1.94
C GLN A 20 15.91 -6.84 -2.22
N LYS A 21 14.98 -5.91 -1.96
CA LYS A 21 15.17 -4.46 -2.08
C LYS A 21 15.57 -3.78 -0.77
N GLY A 22 15.90 -4.55 0.27
CA GLY A 22 16.31 -4.03 1.57
C GLY A 22 15.17 -3.56 2.48
N ILE A 23 13.92 -3.83 2.13
CA ILE A 23 12.77 -3.50 2.97
C ILE A 23 12.71 -4.48 4.16
N LYS A 24 12.65 -3.93 5.37
CA LYS A 24 12.48 -4.71 6.59
C LYS A 24 11.02 -4.68 7.03
N PHE A 25 10.42 -5.86 7.12
CA PHE A 25 9.05 -6.01 7.62
C PHE A 25 9.08 -6.15 9.15
N ASN A 26 8.28 -5.32 9.82
CA ASN A 26 8.08 -5.36 11.27
C ASN A 26 6.94 -6.32 11.64
N SER A 27 5.87 -6.28 10.87
CA SER A 27 4.72 -7.19 11.03
C SER A 27 4.08 -7.54 9.70
N MET A 28 3.42 -8.69 9.66
CA MET A 28 2.60 -9.14 8.55
C MET A 28 1.29 -9.72 9.09
N TYR A 29 0.18 -9.21 8.58
CA TYR A 29 -1.17 -9.67 8.87
C TYR A 29 -1.80 -10.24 7.61
N SER A 30 -2.15 -11.52 7.65
CA SER A 30 -2.91 -12.17 6.58
C SER A 30 -4.34 -12.37 7.05
N VAL A 31 -5.28 -11.66 6.43
CA VAL A 31 -6.71 -11.71 6.81
C VAL A 31 -7.53 -12.69 5.97
N GLY A 32 -6.91 -13.29 4.94
CA GLY A 32 -7.60 -14.24 4.06
C GLY A 32 -8.84 -13.61 3.42
N ASN A 33 -9.93 -14.36 3.38
CA ASN A 33 -11.20 -13.91 2.79
C ASN A 33 -11.99 -12.94 3.69
N SER A 34 -11.38 -12.39 4.73
CA SER A 34 -11.97 -11.35 5.60
C SER A 34 -13.29 -11.75 6.26
N ALA A 35 -13.51 -13.05 6.52
CA ALA A 35 -14.77 -13.56 7.05
C ALA A 35 -15.12 -13.00 8.45
N GLN A 36 -14.13 -12.70 9.27
CA GLN A 36 -14.29 -12.10 10.59
C GLN A 36 -13.53 -10.79 10.73
N LEU A 37 -12.27 -10.77 10.28
CA LEU A 37 -11.36 -9.63 10.34
C LEU A 37 -10.89 -9.29 8.93
N GLY A 38 -11.15 -8.07 8.49
CA GLY A 38 -10.67 -7.51 7.24
C GLY A 38 -9.45 -6.62 7.44
N VAL A 39 -9.01 -6.02 6.35
CA VAL A 39 -7.94 -5.01 6.36
C VAL A 39 -8.31 -3.84 7.27
N GLU A 40 -9.58 -3.51 7.35
CA GLU A 40 -10.15 -2.40 8.10
C GLU A 40 -9.98 -2.59 9.63
N GLU A 41 -10.18 -3.82 10.13
CA GLU A 41 -9.98 -4.13 11.54
C GLU A 41 -8.50 -4.09 11.93
N ILE A 42 -7.62 -4.53 11.05
CA ILE A 42 -6.18 -4.42 11.30
C ILE A 42 -5.71 -2.96 11.29
N LEU A 43 -6.25 -2.13 10.39
CA LEU A 43 -5.97 -0.70 10.40
C LEU A 43 -6.50 -0.02 11.67
N GLU A 44 -7.70 -0.38 12.14
CA GLU A 44 -8.25 0.07 13.42
C GLU A 44 -7.31 -0.28 14.58
N TYR A 45 -6.90 -1.55 14.68
CA TYR A 45 -5.96 -2.01 15.69
C TYR A 45 -4.65 -1.22 15.65
N MET A 46 -4.07 -1.04 14.47
CA MET A 46 -2.83 -0.27 14.29
C MET A 46 -2.98 1.21 14.65
N ASP A 47 -4.15 1.79 14.39
CA ASP A 47 -4.44 3.18 14.72
C ASP A 47 -4.62 3.38 16.23
N GLU A 48 -5.35 2.49 16.88
CA GLU A 48 -5.59 2.54 18.33
C GLU A 48 -4.34 2.23 19.15
N SER A 49 -3.51 1.30 18.69
CA SER A 49 -2.26 0.91 19.34
C SER A 49 -1.04 1.73 18.89
N PHE A 50 -1.24 2.80 18.10
CA PHE A 50 -0.13 3.55 17.52
C PHE A 50 0.71 4.26 18.58
N ASP A 51 1.99 3.91 18.65
CA ASP A 51 3.00 4.61 19.44
C ASP A 51 4.03 5.24 18.49
N PRO A 52 4.22 6.57 18.51
CA PRO A 52 5.14 7.27 17.60
C PRO A 52 6.61 6.86 17.77
N LYS A 53 6.99 6.19 18.87
CA LYS A 53 8.36 5.75 19.14
C LYS A 53 8.66 4.34 18.61
N THR A 54 7.66 3.47 18.60
CA THR A 54 7.86 2.04 18.34
C THR A 54 7.11 1.54 17.11
N SER A 55 5.99 2.18 16.72
CA SER A 55 5.19 1.76 15.56
C SER A 55 5.88 2.07 14.24
N SER A 56 5.85 1.13 13.32
CA SER A 56 6.26 1.36 11.93
C SER A 56 5.41 2.47 11.30
N ARG A 57 6.06 3.37 10.57
CA ARG A 57 5.37 4.49 9.88
C ARG A 57 4.94 4.17 8.46
N VAL A 58 5.36 3.04 7.92
CA VAL A 58 4.99 2.61 6.57
C VAL A 58 4.07 1.41 6.65
N LYS A 59 2.88 1.54 6.08
CA LYS A 59 1.88 0.48 5.99
C LYS A 59 1.65 0.13 4.53
N LEU A 60 1.70 -1.15 4.20
CA LEU A 60 1.43 -1.67 2.87
C LEU A 60 0.18 -2.53 2.92
N LEU A 61 -0.70 -2.33 1.96
CA LEU A 61 -1.95 -3.05 1.86
C LEU A 61 -2.02 -3.83 0.54
N TYR A 62 -2.40 -5.08 0.62
CA TYR A 62 -2.90 -5.83 -0.54
C TYR A 62 -4.37 -6.18 -0.27
N VAL A 63 -5.26 -5.60 -1.07
CA VAL A 63 -6.70 -5.61 -0.83
C VAL A 63 -7.43 -6.29 -1.97
N GLU A 64 -8.26 -7.28 -1.64
CA GLU A 64 -9.14 -7.96 -2.60
C GLU A 64 -10.58 -7.41 -2.54
N SER A 65 -11.10 -7.21 -1.33
CA SER A 65 -12.39 -6.53 -1.07
C SER A 65 -12.26 -5.55 0.07
N ILE A 66 -13.20 -4.61 0.15
CA ILE A 66 -13.35 -3.66 1.26
C ILE A 66 -14.81 -3.74 1.70
N GLU A 67 -15.01 -4.32 2.88
CA GLU A 67 -16.36 -4.54 3.41
C GLU A 67 -16.86 -3.34 4.23
N LYS A 68 -15.94 -2.62 4.86
CA LYS A 68 -16.24 -1.49 5.76
C LYS A 68 -15.48 -0.23 5.33
N PRO A 69 -15.86 0.40 4.20
CA PRO A 69 -15.12 1.52 3.62
C PRO A 69 -15.01 2.73 4.56
N GLU A 70 -16.03 2.99 5.37
CA GLU A 70 -16.01 4.08 6.36
C GLU A 70 -14.96 3.84 7.46
N LYS A 71 -14.84 2.58 7.92
CA LYS A 71 -13.83 2.19 8.90
C LYS A 71 -12.42 2.34 8.31
N LEU A 72 -12.20 1.84 7.09
CA LEU A 72 -10.93 2.02 6.38
C LEU A 72 -10.58 3.51 6.26
N LEU A 73 -11.51 4.33 5.80
CA LEU A 73 -11.31 5.78 5.65
C LEU A 73 -10.92 6.42 6.98
N LYS A 74 -11.65 6.13 8.05
CA LYS A 74 -11.43 6.68 9.40
C LYS A 74 -10.01 6.38 9.89
N HIS A 75 -9.63 5.11 9.92
CA HIS A 75 -8.40 4.67 10.54
C HIS A 75 -7.16 4.91 9.67
N ALA A 76 -7.27 4.76 8.35
CA ALA A 76 -6.19 5.13 7.44
C ALA A 76 -5.88 6.64 7.49
N SER A 77 -6.92 7.49 7.44
CA SER A 77 -6.74 8.95 7.56
C SER A 77 -6.17 9.35 8.92
N SER A 78 -6.57 8.66 10.00
CA SER A 78 -6.02 8.89 11.34
C SER A 78 -4.54 8.55 11.40
N LEU A 79 -4.14 7.37 10.92
CA LEU A 79 -2.73 6.95 10.85
C LEU A 79 -1.88 7.92 10.02
N ILE A 80 -2.40 8.40 8.90
CA ILE A 80 -1.70 9.37 8.03
C ILE A 80 -1.49 10.69 8.78
N ARG A 81 -2.50 11.18 9.51
CA ARG A 81 -2.35 12.37 10.37
C ARG A 81 -1.33 12.18 11.50
N LYS A 82 -1.16 10.94 11.98
CA LYS A 82 -0.11 10.57 12.97
C LYS A 82 1.28 10.42 12.33
N GLY A 83 1.42 10.69 11.02
CA GLY A 83 2.67 10.65 10.26
C GLY A 83 3.01 9.30 9.65
N CYS A 84 2.04 8.38 9.56
CA CYS A 84 2.19 7.17 8.76
C CYS A 84 2.03 7.46 7.26
N ARG A 85 2.61 6.61 6.43
CA ARG A 85 2.46 6.59 4.97
C ARG A 85 1.89 5.25 4.58
N ILE A 86 0.83 5.26 3.77
CA ILE A 86 0.09 4.05 3.40
C ILE A 86 0.10 3.91 1.89
N ALA A 87 0.53 2.76 1.39
CA ALA A 87 0.40 2.40 -0.03
C ALA A 87 -0.38 1.10 -0.17
N ALA A 88 -1.15 0.98 -1.24
CA ALA A 88 -2.04 -0.16 -1.45
C ALA A 88 -2.08 -0.65 -2.89
N VAL A 89 -2.14 -1.96 -3.05
CA VAL A 89 -2.57 -2.62 -4.29
C VAL A 89 -3.98 -3.13 -4.09
N LYS A 90 -4.90 -2.79 -5.00
CA LYS A 90 -6.23 -3.38 -5.10
C LYS A 90 -6.22 -4.39 -6.25
N SER A 91 -6.44 -5.66 -5.95
CA SER A 91 -6.62 -6.69 -6.97
C SER A 91 -8.02 -6.65 -7.59
N GLY A 92 -8.15 -7.16 -8.80
CA GLY A 92 -9.45 -7.21 -9.48
C GLY A 92 -9.96 -5.84 -9.96
N GLY A 93 -9.09 -4.90 -10.30
CA GLY A 93 -9.47 -3.57 -10.80
C GLY A 93 -10.01 -3.57 -12.24
N SER A 94 -9.62 -4.51 -13.09
CA SER A 94 -10.18 -4.67 -14.43
C SER A 94 -11.40 -5.57 -14.42
N ALA A 95 -12.26 -5.49 -15.46
CA ALA A 95 -13.41 -6.37 -15.59
C ALA A 95 -13.05 -7.87 -15.62
N ALA A 96 -11.91 -8.22 -16.23
CA ALA A 96 -11.41 -9.60 -16.23
C ALA A 96 -10.86 -9.98 -14.85
N GLY A 97 -10.09 -9.11 -14.21
CA GLY A 97 -9.56 -9.32 -12.87
C GLY A 97 -10.65 -9.40 -11.81
N SER A 98 -11.71 -8.61 -11.91
CA SER A 98 -12.87 -8.66 -11.03
C SER A 98 -13.59 -10.02 -11.12
N ARG A 99 -13.80 -10.53 -12.33
CA ARG A 99 -14.37 -11.89 -12.52
C ARG A 99 -13.48 -12.98 -11.92
N ALA A 100 -12.16 -12.88 -12.13
CA ALA A 100 -11.21 -13.82 -11.56
C ALA A 100 -11.21 -13.78 -10.03
N ALA A 101 -11.19 -12.58 -9.43
CA ALA A 101 -11.25 -12.39 -7.99
C ALA A 101 -12.55 -12.96 -7.40
N SER A 102 -13.71 -12.65 -8.00
CA SER A 102 -15.01 -13.17 -7.55
C SER A 102 -15.08 -14.69 -7.63
N SER A 103 -14.50 -15.29 -8.66
CA SER A 103 -14.42 -16.75 -8.82
C SER A 103 -13.52 -17.40 -7.76
N HIS A 104 -12.48 -16.69 -7.32
CA HIS A 104 -11.52 -17.19 -6.34
C HIS A 104 -12.02 -17.05 -4.90
N THR A 105 -12.64 -15.92 -4.57
CA THR A 105 -13.04 -15.60 -3.19
C THR A 105 -14.51 -15.87 -2.90
N GLY A 106 -15.34 -16.07 -3.93
CA GLY A 106 -16.79 -16.16 -3.81
C GLY A 106 -17.48 -14.85 -3.44
N ALA A 107 -16.73 -13.75 -3.30
CA ALA A 107 -17.24 -12.42 -2.95
C ALA A 107 -17.29 -11.51 -4.18
N LEU A 108 -18.26 -10.60 -4.23
CA LEU A 108 -18.30 -9.54 -5.22
C LEU A 108 -17.14 -8.56 -4.98
N ALA A 109 -16.31 -8.36 -6.00
CA ALA A 109 -15.25 -7.37 -5.91
C ALA A 109 -15.85 -5.95 -5.79
N SER A 110 -15.32 -5.14 -4.89
CA SER A 110 -15.69 -3.73 -4.74
C SER A 110 -15.44 -2.97 -6.05
N SER A 111 -16.33 -2.01 -6.38
CA SER A 111 -16.16 -1.14 -7.55
C SER A 111 -14.80 -0.45 -7.52
N ASP A 112 -14.02 -0.59 -8.60
CA ASP A 112 -12.67 -0.03 -8.69
C ASP A 112 -12.66 1.50 -8.59
N VAL A 113 -13.66 2.16 -9.17
CA VAL A 113 -13.85 3.62 -9.09
C VAL A 113 -14.12 4.06 -7.65
N ALA A 114 -14.93 3.29 -6.91
CA ALA A 114 -15.21 3.60 -5.51
C ALA A 114 -13.98 3.41 -4.63
N VAL A 115 -13.18 2.37 -4.88
CA VAL A 115 -11.92 2.13 -4.16
C VAL A 115 -10.89 3.20 -4.45
N GLU A 116 -10.77 3.65 -5.70
CA GLU A 116 -9.89 4.77 -6.08
C GLU A 116 -10.27 6.06 -5.32
N ALA A 117 -11.56 6.40 -5.32
CA ALA A 117 -12.05 7.57 -4.60
C ALA A 117 -11.81 7.46 -3.08
N LEU A 118 -12.00 6.27 -2.52
CA LEU A 118 -11.77 5.98 -1.10
C LEU A 118 -10.28 6.14 -0.74
N PHE A 119 -9.38 5.55 -1.53
CA PHE A 119 -7.95 5.64 -1.30
C PHE A 119 -7.45 7.08 -1.40
N ARG A 120 -7.89 7.81 -2.42
CA ARG A 120 -7.57 9.23 -2.59
C ARG A 120 -8.04 10.07 -1.40
N LYS A 121 -9.28 9.85 -0.95
CA LYS A 121 -9.86 10.56 0.22
C LYS A 121 -9.13 10.22 1.51
N ALA A 122 -8.69 8.98 1.68
CA ALA A 122 -7.94 8.54 2.85
C ALA A 122 -6.48 9.02 2.85
N GLY A 123 -5.92 9.40 1.69
CA GLY A 123 -4.51 9.72 1.51
C GLY A 123 -3.63 8.48 1.27
N ILE A 124 -4.23 7.37 0.85
CA ILE A 124 -3.51 6.13 0.50
C ILE A 124 -2.99 6.26 -0.93
N VAL A 125 -1.71 5.95 -1.13
CA VAL A 125 -1.11 5.88 -2.47
C VAL A 125 -1.48 4.55 -3.09
N ARG A 126 -2.24 4.60 -4.19
CA ARG A 126 -2.59 3.41 -4.96
C ARG A 126 -1.44 3.00 -5.86
N CYS A 127 -1.14 1.71 -5.87
CA CYS A 127 -0.15 1.08 -6.74
C CYS A 127 -0.83 0.06 -7.66
N ASN A 128 -0.35 -0.05 -8.90
CA ASN A 128 -0.91 -0.96 -9.90
C ASN A 128 -0.43 -2.41 -9.75
N GLY A 129 0.62 -2.63 -8.96
CA GLY A 129 1.16 -3.96 -8.75
C GLY A 129 2.24 -3.99 -7.67
N ARG A 130 2.77 -5.20 -7.44
CA ARG A 130 3.76 -5.47 -6.42
C ARG A 130 5.03 -4.62 -6.58
N ASP A 131 5.55 -4.50 -7.80
CA ASP A 131 6.83 -3.82 -8.02
C ASP A 131 6.73 -2.31 -7.78
N GLU A 132 5.61 -1.70 -8.15
CA GLU A 132 5.30 -0.32 -7.81
C GLU A 132 5.11 -0.14 -6.30
N LEU A 133 4.39 -1.07 -5.64
CA LEU A 133 4.22 -1.06 -4.19
C LEU A 133 5.58 -1.09 -3.47
N MET A 134 6.52 -1.90 -3.94
CA MET A 134 7.87 -1.97 -3.37
C MET A 134 8.68 -0.69 -3.62
N THR A 135 8.53 -0.08 -4.79
CA THR A 135 9.17 1.20 -5.11
C THR A 135 8.65 2.31 -4.21
N VAL A 136 7.33 2.41 -4.07
CA VAL A 136 6.68 3.39 -3.17
C VAL A 136 7.06 3.14 -1.72
N ALA A 137 7.11 1.87 -1.28
CA ALA A 137 7.57 1.51 0.06
C ALA A 137 9.00 1.99 0.33
N GLY A 138 9.90 1.79 -0.64
CA GLY A 138 11.28 2.28 -0.57
C GLY A 138 11.33 3.80 -0.40
N ILE A 139 10.55 4.54 -1.20
CA ILE A 139 10.46 6.01 -1.07
C ILE A 139 9.93 6.41 0.31
N PHE A 140 8.90 5.71 0.81
CA PHE A 140 8.29 6.01 2.10
C PHE A 140 9.22 5.78 3.30
N MET A 141 10.23 4.92 3.15
CA MET A 141 11.23 4.68 4.19
C MET A 141 12.26 5.82 4.31
N HIS A 142 12.36 6.69 3.30
CA HIS A 142 13.25 7.84 3.34
C HIS A 142 12.57 9.08 3.95
N PRO A 143 13.36 10.03 4.46
CA PRO A 143 12.84 11.31 4.93
C PRO A 143 12.07 12.03 3.83
N GLU A 144 11.04 12.77 4.23
CA GLU A 144 10.25 13.58 3.30
C GLU A 144 11.10 14.69 2.68
N MET A 145 10.99 14.86 1.37
CA MET A 145 11.65 15.98 0.69
C MET A 145 11.02 17.30 1.12
N LYS A 146 11.87 18.26 1.53
CA LYS A 146 11.42 19.58 2.00
C LYS A 146 11.38 20.65 0.91
N GLY A 147 11.69 20.30 -0.33
CA GLY A 147 11.76 21.22 -1.46
C GLY A 147 11.40 20.57 -2.78
N ARG A 148 11.32 21.39 -3.83
CA ARG A 148 11.04 20.94 -5.20
C ARG A 148 12.29 20.84 -6.08
N ASN A 149 13.42 21.30 -5.58
CA ASN A 149 14.67 21.28 -6.35
C ASN A 149 15.39 19.96 -6.14
N MET A 150 15.74 19.29 -7.22
CA MET A 150 16.46 18.03 -7.22
C MET A 150 17.77 18.18 -7.97
N ALA A 151 18.87 17.69 -7.41
CA ALA A 151 20.15 17.59 -8.07
C ALA A 151 20.38 16.17 -8.54
N VAL A 152 20.71 15.99 -9.81
CA VAL A 152 21.08 14.69 -10.38
C VAL A 152 22.60 14.62 -10.47
N VAL A 153 23.19 13.67 -9.78
CA VAL A 153 24.64 13.39 -9.82
C VAL A 153 24.86 12.01 -10.42
N THR A 154 25.47 11.95 -11.60
CA THR A 154 25.72 10.72 -12.31
C THR A 154 26.96 10.87 -13.22
N HIS A 155 27.63 9.76 -13.51
CA HIS A 155 28.70 9.69 -14.51
C HIS A 155 28.19 9.32 -15.92
N ALA A 156 26.87 9.02 -16.07
CA ALA A 156 26.25 8.60 -17.31
C ALA A 156 25.19 9.60 -17.79
N GLY A 157 25.40 10.20 -18.98
CA GLY A 157 24.49 11.24 -19.51
C GLY A 157 23.09 10.70 -19.85
N GLY A 158 22.99 9.52 -20.45
CA GLY A 158 21.70 8.92 -20.83
C GLY A 158 20.73 8.76 -19.66
N PRO A 159 21.10 8.09 -18.56
CA PRO A 159 20.27 8.01 -17.36
C PRO A 159 19.89 9.38 -16.76
N ALA A 160 20.79 10.38 -16.85
CA ALA A 160 20.48 11.72 -16.37
C ALA A 160 19.34 12.36 -17.18
N VAL A 161 19.39 12.26 -18.51
CA VAL A 161 18.33 12.76 -19.40
C VAL A 161 17.00 12.07 -19.09
N MET A 162 16.98 10.73 -19.03
CA MET A 162 15.76 9.98 -18.72
C MET A 162 15.15 10.37 -17.37
N LEU A 163 15.99 10.59 -16.36
CA LEU A 163 15.51 11.03 -15.04
C LEU A 163 14.95 12.46 -15.12
N THR A 164 15.62 13.36 -15.82
CA THR A 164 15.17 14.74 -16.00
C THR A 164 13.81 14.77 -16.70
N ASP A 165 13.63 14.01 -17.78
CA ASP A 165 12.36 13.91 -18.50
C ASP A 165 11.24 13.37 -17.61
N ALA A 166 11.55 12.40 -16.72
CA ALA A 166 10.56 11.84 -15.81
C ALA A 166 10.16 12.79 -14.66
N LEU A 167 10.97 13.82 -14.38
CA LEU A 167 10.75 14.79 -13.30
C LEU A 167 10.17 16.14 -13.80
N SER A 168 10.05 16.32 -15.10
CA SER A 168 9.53 17.53 -15.73
C SER A 168 8.03 17.45 -15.97
#